data_2e66625957489eacd14b3a333588ef95
#
_entry.id   2e66625957489eacd14b3a333588ef95
#
_cell.length_a   1.000
_cell.length_b   1.000
_cell.length_c   1.000
_cell.angle_alpha   90.00
_cell.angle_beta   90.00
_cell.angle_gamma   90.00
#
_symmetry.space_group_name_H-M   'P 1'
#
loop_
_entity.id
_entity.type
_entity.pdbx_description
1 polymer ?
#
loop_
_entity_poly.entity_id
_entity_poly.type
_entity_poly.pdbx_seq_one_letter_code
_entity_poly.pdbx_strand_id
1 'polypeptide(L)'
;MERYATAGEDNMLNICTDGRKAALSMRLVDPTSRDNGKIDTAADELARVWKRTRHNRYLDPDTGQDSPNPGSLQIVFCDLATPSNRWNAYHALRDALIARGLPPASIRFIHDATSDVEKATLFAACRNGHVAVLIGSTEKMGVGTNIQTRAVHLMDLDAPWRPADVAQRHGRILRQGNQNPEIAITQVITENSFDAYMWQTLERKAAFIDQIMSGRGVNRTTGDIGDATLNAAEAKALSSGNPLLLDLAVAEQELARLTRLERAHTTTQHTLATTLTHSQQGLESTKARIERLHQMAARTVPTHGTLFALTLASSGRTITDRAEAAAHLDRALAGLREAPVAIGTLGGHHLTASAQTRWDTHGSPWRHTTWSITGDTDLHTTTAWRIGSDGRPVDLGTIARLEHLVAGIPTAFEHATTHSEELQH
;
A
#
# COMPACT_ATOMS: atom_id res chain seq x y z
N MET A 1 -19.62 27.19 28.91
CA MET A 1 -18.92 28.16 28.05
C MET A 1 -18.26 27.35 26.95
N GLU A 2 -18.88 27.26 25.78
CA GLU A 2 -18.24 26.69 24.58
C GLU A 2 -17.18 27.69 24.11
N ARG A 3 -15.90 27.31 24.25
CA ARG A 3 -14.83 28.00 23.54
C ARG A 3 -14.89 27.55 22.08
N TYR A 4 -15.27 28.46 21.20
CA TYR A 4 -15.08 28.27 19.78
C TYR A 4 -13.57 28.21 19.51
N ALA A 5 -13.09 27.04 19.07
CA ALA A 5 -11.71 26.83 18.70
C ALA A 5 -11.34 27.71 17.50
N THR A 6 -10.30 28.49 17.62
CA THR A 6 -9.68 29.17 16.48
C THR A 6 -8.99 28.16 15.59
N ALA A 7 -9.20 28.23 14.28
CA ALA A 7 -8.60 27.31 13.29
C ALA A 7 -7.05 27.37 13.41
N GLY A 8 -6.46 26.38 14.09
CA GLY A 8 -5.02 26.24 14.33
C GLY A 8 -4.63 25.77 15.74
N GLU A 9 -5.51 25.92 16.75
CA GLU A 9 -5.20 25.51 18.13
C GLU A 9 -5.68 24.11 18.50
N ASP A 10 -6.77 23.60 17.89
CA ASP A 10 -7.30 22.26 18.14
C ASP A 10 -7.13 21.36 16.92
N ASN A 11 -5.92 20.87 16.71
CA ASN A 11 -5.73 19.76 15.79
C ASN A 11 -5.88 18.42 16.53
N MET A 12 -6.19 17.36 15.79
CA MET A 12 -6.38 16.00 16.31
C MET A 12 -5.20 15.54 17.19
N LEU A 13 -3.97 15.94 16.86
CA LEU A 13 -2.77 15.58 17.61
C LEU A 13 -2.77 16.20 19.02
N ASN A 14 -3.22 17.44 19.16
CA ASN A 14 -3.34 18.13 20.46
C ASN A 14 -4.42 17.46 21.31
N ILE A 15 -5.59 17.14 20.72
CA ILE A 15 -6.68 16.44 21.40
C ILE A 15 -6.20 15.06 21.92
N CYS A 16 -5.52 14.30 21.09
CA CYS A 16 -4.95 13.00 21.48
C CYS A 16 -3.90 13.15 22.58
N THR A 17 -3.04 14.15 22.49
CA THR A 17 -1.99 14.40 23.47
C THR A 17 -2.59 14.81 24.81
N ASP A 18 -3.57 15.69 24.82
CA ASP A 18 -4.24 16.14 26.03
C ASP A 18 -5.14 15.04 26.62
N GLY A 19 -5.78 14.23 25.79
CA GLY A 19 -6.49 13.04 26.23
C GLY A 19 -5.59 12.02 26.95
N ARG A 20 -4.38 11.78 26.43
CA ARG A 20 -3.38 10.93 27.11
C ARG A 20 -2.89 11.54 28.43
N LYS A 21 -2.62 12.84 28.47
CA LYS A 21 -2.22 13.55 29.68
C LYS A 21 -3.32 13.49 30.74
N ALA A 22 -4.56 13.78 30.35
CA ALA A 22 -5.73 13.72 31.24
C ALA A 22 -5.94 12.31 31.80
N ALA A 23 -5.75 11.28 30.99
CA ALA A 23 -5.84 9.89 31.42
C ALA A 23 -4.74 9.48 32.44
N LEU A 24 -3.57 10.10 32.38
CA LEU A 24 -2.53 9.91 33.39
C LEU A 24 -2.84 10.72 34.66
N SER A 25 -3.11 11.99 34.54
CA SER A 25 -3.59 12.88 35.59
C SER A 25 -4.15 14.18 34.97
N MET A 26 -5.31 14.63 35.44
CA MET A 26 -5.90 15.90 35.02
C MET A 26 -5.00 17.12 35.29
N ARG A 27 -4.06 17.02 36.26
CA ARG A 27 -3.09 18.08 36.56
C ARG A 27 -2.15 18.42 35.40
N LEU A 28 -2.03 17.54 34.43
CA LEU A 28 -1.22 17.78 33.23
C LEU A 28 -1.92 18.65 32.18
N VAL A 29 -3.25 18.72 32.26
CA VAL A 29 -4.09 19.51 31.34
C VAL A 29 -4.63 20.75 32.09
N ASP A 30 -5.07 20.55 33.33
CA ASP A 30 -5.55 21.62 34.22
C ASP A 30 -4.68 21.66 35.50
N PRO A 31 -3.73 22.59 35.60
CA PRO A 31 -2.86 22.74 36.79
C PRO A 31 -3.61 23.04 38.09
N THR A 32 -4.87 23.46 38.02
CA THR A 32 -5.71 23.71 39.19
C THR A 32 -6.35 22.45 39.76
N SER A 33 -6.38 21.37 38.98
CA SER A 33 -6.91 20.09 39.42
C SER A 33 -6.06 19.52 40.57
N ARG A 34 -6.75 18.89 41.54
CA ARG A 34 -6.10 18.16 42.66
C ARG A 34 -6.09 16.66 42.45
N ASP A 35 -6.60 16.18 41.31
CA ASP A 35 -6.66 14.79 40.98
C ASP A 35 -5.27 14.25 40.63
N ASN A 36 -4.80 13.26 41.38
CA ASN A 36 -3.55 12.56 41.08
C ASN A 36 -3.72 11.50 40.00
N GLY A 37 -4.94 11.22 39.53
CA GLY A 37 -5.22 10.20 38.52
C GLY A 37 -4.73 8.82 38.94
N LYS A 38 -3.94 8.17 38.08
CA LYS A 38 -3.40 6.81 38.31
C LYS A 38 -2.32 6.74 39.38
N ILE A 39 -1.75 7.86 39.82
CA ILE A 39 -0.54 7.89 40.67
C ILE A 39 -0.77 7.15 41.98
N ASP A 40 -1.93 7.37 42.64
CA ASP A 40 -2.20 6.74 43.93
C ASP A 40 -2.41 5.23 43.79
N THR A 41 -3.16 4.77 42.78
CA THR A 41 -3.35 3.35 42.50
C THR A 41 -2.02 2.66 42.16
N ALA A 42 -1.18 3.30 41.34
CA ALA A 42 0.14 2.81 41.01
C ALA A 42 1.04 2.71 42.26
N ALA A 43 1.01 3.72 43.12
CA ALA A 43 1.79 3.73 44.37
C ALA A 43 1.33 2.66 45.34
N ASP A 44 0.03 2.38 45.43
CA ASP A 44 -0.51 1.30 46.27
C ASP A 44 0.01 -0.08 45.81
N GLU A 45 -0.07 -0.34 44.51
CA GLU A 45 0.41 -1.61 43.95
C GLU A 45 1.92 -1.76 44.11
N LEU A 46 2.70 -0.74 43.76
CA LEU A 46 4.15 -0.76 43.93
C LEU A 46 4.58 -0.94 45.39
N ALA A 47 3.90 -0.30 46.32
CA ALA A 47 4.16 -0.45 47.75
C ALA A 47 3.76 -1.85 48.26
N ARG A 48 2.67 -2.42 47.77
CA ARG A 48 2.25 -3.80 48.07
C ARG A 48 3.30 -4.81 47.62
N VAL A 49 3.79 -4.68 46.36
CA VAL A 49 4.84 -5.56 45.83
C VAL A 49 6.14 -5.38 46.62
N TRP A 50 6.56 -4.14 46.90
CA TRP A 50 7.76 -3.87 47.71
C TRP A 50 7.69 -4.51 49.10
N LYS A 51 6.59 -4.36 49.84
CA LYS A 51 6.39 -4.96 51.15
C LYS A 51 6.55 -6.48 51.11
N ARG A 52 6.05 -7.13 50.06
CA ARG A 52 6.14 -8.59 49.88
C ARG A 52 7.55 -9.05 49.52
N THR A 53 8.32 -8.25 48.76
CA THR A 53 9.58 -8.70 48.14
C THR A 53 10.83 -8.02 48.66
N ARG A 54 10.72 -7.09 49.61
CA ARG A 54 11.87 -6.36 50.18
C ARG A 54 12.88 -7.22 50.94
N HIS A 55 12.56 -8.44 51.28
CA HIS A 55 13.41 -9.39 51.97
C HIS A 55 13.89 -10.54 51.09
N ASN A 56 13.50 -10.55 49.80
CA ASN A 56 13.97 -11.55 48.86
C ASN A 56 15.50 -11.48 48.74
N ARG A 57 16.15 -12.66 48.74
CA ARG A 57 17.60 -12.75 48.55
C ARG A 57 17.93 -13.11 47.12
N TYR A 58 19.04 -12.59 46.67
CA TYR A 58 19.53 -12.77 45.31
C TYR A 58 21.02 -13.07 45.31
N LEU A 59 21.49 -13.79 44.31
CA LEU A 59 22.92 -13.99 44.10
C LEU A 59 23.50 -12.77 43.37
N ASP A 60 24.71 -12.43 43.74
CA ASP A 60 25.51 -11.47 42.99
C ASP A 60 25.87 -12.10 41.62
N PRO A 61 25.53 -11.46 40.48
CA PRO A 61 25.75 -12.08 39.18
C PRO A 61 27.22 -12.21 38.79
N ASP A 62 28.11 -11.44 39.42
CA ASP A 62 29.54 -11.44 39.09
C ASP A 62 30.30 -12.47 39.92
N THR A 63 29.90 -12.67 41.18
CA THR A 63 30.57 -13.60 42.12
C THR A 63 29.84 -14.91 42.34
N GLY A 64 28.57 -14.99 42.04
CA GLY A 64 27.70 -16.15 42.30
C GLY A 64 27.41 -16.38 43.81
N GLN A 65 27.82 -15.46 44.68
CA GLN A 65 27.57 -15.52 46.12
C GLN A 65 26.32 -14.77 46.53
N ASP A 66 25.82 -14.98 47.73
CA ASP A 66 24.69 -14.22 48.26
C ASP A 66 25.01 -12.72 48.28
N SER A 67 24.14 -11.94 47.65
CA SER A 67 24.25 -10.48 47.69
C SER A 67 23.99 -9.96 49.11
N PRO A 68 24.79 -9.02 49.60
CA PRO A 68 24.62 -8.46 50.96
C PRO A 68 23.30 -7.69 51.13
N ASN A 69 22.75 -7.16 50.05
CA ASN A 69 21.51 -6.36 50.09
C ASN A 69 20.31 -7.20 49.60
N PRO A 70 19.31 -7.43 50.46
CA PRO A 70 18.04 -8.03 50.03
C PRO A 70 17.18 -7.04 49.26
N GLY A 71 16.13 -7.53 48.64
CA GLY A 71 15.09 -6.76 47.99
C GLY A 71 15.07 -6.82 46.48
N SER A 72 13.86 -6.88 45.96
CA SER A 72 13.60 -6.92 44.53
C SER A 72 13.53 -5.54 43.89
N LEU A 73 13.76 -5.48 42.59
CA LEU A 73 13.58 -4.28 41.77
C LEU A 73 12.18 -4.27 41.11
N GLN A 74 11.57 -3.12 41.06
CA GLN A 74 10.39 -2.84 40.29
C GLN A 74 10.73 -1.79 39.24
N ILE A 75 10.25 -1.96 37.99
CA ILE A 75 10.50 -1.08 36.87
C ILE A 75 9.19 -0.39 36.52
N VAL A 76 9.18 0.94 36.43
CA VAL A 76 8.00 1.73 36.03
C VAL A 76 8.30 2.50 34.76
N PHE A 77 7.50 2.26 33.74
CA PHE A 77 7.56 3.02 32.50
C PHE A 77 6.50 4.11 32.48
N CYS A 78 6.95 5.34 32.19
CA CYS A 78 6.10 6.50 31.98
C CYS A 78 6.79 7.44 30.97
N ASP A 79 6.21 7.59 29.79
CA ASP A 79 6.73 8.46 28.73
C ASP A 79 6.18 9.88 28.87
N LEU A 80 5.01 10.02 29.50
CA LEU A 80 4.39 11.30 29.79
C LEU A 80 4.91 11.90 31.08
N ALA A 81 4.90 13.23 31.14
CA ALA A 81 5.21 13.99 32.35
C ALA A 81 6.56 13.59 32.98
N THR A 82 7.60 13.48 32.15
CA THR A 82 8.99 13.30 32.60
C THR A 82 9.44 14.44 33.52
N PRO A 83 10.50 14.25 34.34
CA PRO A 83 10.94 15.26 35.28
C PRO A 83 11.10 16.65 34.69
N SER A 84 10.46 17.64 35.27
CA SER A 84 10.47 19.05 34.86
C SER A 84 10.20 19.96 36.06
N ASN A 85 10.37 21.27 35.87
CA ASN A 85 10.08 22.30 36.89
C ASN A 85 8.58 22.50 37.15
N ARG A 86 7.70 21.83 36.37
CA ARG A 86 6.24 21.82 36.60
C ARG A 86 5.89 20.53 37.33
N TRP A 87 4.61 20.45 37.80
CA TRP A 87 4.10 19.16 38.30
C TRP A 87 4.35 18.05 37.31
N ASN A 88 4.89 16.94 37.77
CA ASN A 88 5.15 15.77 36.91
C ASN A 88 4.87 14.45 37.65
N ALA A 89 4.54 13.42 36.91
CA ALA A 89 4.14 12.13 37.42
C ALA A 89 5.27 11.43 38.21
N TYR A 90 6.54 11.66 37.84
CA TYR A 90 7.68 11.03 38.49
C TYR A 90 7.83 11.46 39.94
N HIS A 91 7.81 12.77 40.20
CA HIS A 91 7.88 13.30 41.58
C HIS A 91 6.62 12.95 42.35
N ALA A 92 5.43 13.06 41.74
CA ALA A 92 4.19 12.68 42.40
C ALA A 92 4.18 11.21 42.83
N LEU A 93 4.62 10.30 41.95
CA LEU A 93 4.72 8.87 42.27
C LEU A 93 5.77 8.59 43.34
N ARG A 94 6.95 9.24 43.27
CA ARG A 94 7.96 9.13 44.33
C ARG A 94 7.43 9.56 45.70
N ASP A 95 6.78 10.72 45.76
CA ASP A 95 6.25 11.27 46.99
C ASP A 95 5.12 10.38 47.57
N ALA A 96 4.27 9.84 46.68
CA ALA A 96 3.23 8.88 47.06
C ALA A 96 3.82 7.54 47.58
N LEU A 97 4.93 7.05 47.01
CA LEU A 97 5.64 5.86 47.50
C LEU A 97 6.32 6.09 48.85
N ILE A 98 6.95 7.26 49.08
CA ILE A 98 7.54 7.65 50.32
C ILE A 98 6.47 7.70 51.43
N ALA A 99 5.29 8.29 51.12
CA ALA A 99 4.17 8.29 52.06
C ALA A 99 3.67 6.89 52.45
N ARG A 100 3.92 5.88 51.60
CA ARG A 100 3.60 4.44 51.84
C ARG A 100 4.72 3.65 52.52
N GLY A 101 5.82 4.34 52.84
CA GLY A 101 6.92 3.80 53.64
C GLY A 101 8.13 3.30 52.86
N LEU A 102 8.23 3.53 51.56
CA LEU A 102 9.44 3.23 50.79
C LEU A 102 10.55 4.23 51.14
N PRO A 103 11.80 3.75 51.35
CA PRO A 103 12.93 4.63 51.61
C PRO A 103 13.18 5.57 50.42
N PRO A 104 13.32 6.89 50.60
CA PRO A 104 13.53 7.83 49.50
C PRO A 104 14.74 7.48 48.61
N ALA A 105 15.85 6.98 49.21
CA ALA A 105 17.05 6.62 48.48
C ALA A 105 16.87 5.40 47.55
N SER A 106 15.84 4.55 47.81
CA SER A 106 15.56 3.35 47.02
C SER A 106 14.68 3.62 45.79
N ILE A 107 14.20 4.86 45.59
CA ILE A 107 13.40 5.29 44.44
C ILE A 107 14.28 6.16 43.55
N ARG A 108 14.52 5.74 42.32
CA ARG A 108 15.42 6.46 41.39
C ARG A 108 14.77 6.71 40.06
N PHE A 109 15.17 7.77 39.42
CA PHE A 109 14.76 8.11 38.04
C PHE A 109 15.92 7.86 37.08
N ILE A 110 15.64 7.26 35.91
CA ILE A 110 16.66 7.14 34.88
C ILE A 110 17.16 8.51 34.39
N HIS A 111 16.32 9.53 34.51
CA HIS A 111 16.61 10.90 34.07
C HIS A 111 17.65 11.60 34.97
N ASP A 112 17.89 11.10 36.19
CA ASP A 112 18.93 11.60 37.08
C ASP A 112 20.34 11.23 36.58
N ALA A 113 20.45 10.22 35.72
CA ALA A 113 21.71 9.80 35.11
C ALA A 113 21.86 10.41 33.72
N THR A 114 22.68 11.45 33.60
CA THR A 114 22.88 12.22 32.37
C THR A 114 24.02 11.70 31.50
N SER A 115 25.01 11.05 32.11
CA SER A 115 26.15 10.43 31.42
C SER A 115 26.05 8.89 31.42
N ASP A 116 26.79 8.24 30.51
CA ASP A 116 26.81 6.77 30.44
C ASP A 116 27.45 6.15 31.70
N VAL A 117 28.39 6.85 32.34
CA VAL A 117 29.00 6.43 33.62
C VAL A 117 27.96 6.46 34.74
N GLU A 118 27.16 7.51 34.82
CA GLU A 118 26.07 7.62 35.81
C GLU A 118 25.00 6.55 35.58
N LYS A 119 24.64 6.28 34.31
CA LYS A 119 23.72 5.18 33.97
C LYS A 119 24.26 3.82 34.39
N ALA A 120 25.55 3.55 34.10
CA ALA A 120 26.20 2.29 34.54
C ALA A 120 26.18 2.13 36.05
N THR A 121 26.43 3.22 36.79
CA THR A 121 26.36 3.28 38.26
C THR A 121 24.96 3.01 38.80
N LEU A 122 23.93 3.65 38.18
CA LEU A 122 22.54 3.44 38.52
C LEU A 122 22.09 1.99 38.26
N PHE A 123 22.51 1.42 37.14
CA PHE A 123 22.16 0.04 36.80
C PHE A 123 22.87 -0.97 37.72
N ALA A 124 24.11 -0.69 38.12
CA ALA A 124 24.78 -1.46 39.15
C ALA A 124 24.03 -1.38 40.50
N ALA A 125 23.60 -0.20 40.91
CA ALA A 125 22.79 -0.01 42.11
C ALA A 125 21.45 -0.79 42.07
N CYS A 126 20.81 -0.88 40.88
CA CYS A 126 19.63 -1.73 40.67
C CYS A 126 19.95 -3.21 40.86
N ARG A 127 21.04 -3.72 40.25
CA ARG A 127 21.47 -5.11 40.37
C ARG A 127 21.88 -5.46 41.81
N ASN A 128 22.44 -4.51 42.53
CA ASN A 128 22.96 -4.73 43.90
C ASN A 128 21.92 -4.52 45.02
N GLY A 129 20.64 -4.24 44.66
CA GLY A 129 19.56 -4.14 45.65
C GLY A 129 19.43 -2.79 46.36
N HIS A 130 20.16 -1.76 45.91
CA HIS A 130 20.04 -0.41 46.46
C HIS A 130 18.81 0.35 45.92
N VAL A 131 18.26 -0.08 44.79
CA VAL A 131 17.09 0.54 44.14
C VAL A 131 15.93 -0.47 44.20
N ALA A 132 14.83 -0.06 44.82
CA ALA A 132 13.59 -0.82 44.86
C ALA A 132 12.64 -0.48 43.73
N VAL A 133 12.62 0.81 43.29
CA VAL A 133 11.78 1.28 42.20
C VAL A 133 12.62 2.16 41.28
N LEU A 134 12.70 1.77 40.02
CA LEU A 134 13.31 2.57 38.97
C LEU A 134 12.20 3.08 38.04
N ILE A 135 12.09 4.41 37.87
CA ILE A 135 11.10 5.06 37.02
C ILE A 135 11.80 5.67 35.82
N GLY A 136 11.27 5.43 34.61
CA GLY A 136 11.88 5.96 33.40
C GLY A 136 10.97 5.93 32.17
N SER A 137 11.43 6.58 31.10
CA SER A 137 10.77 6.53 29.80
C SER A 137 11.26 5.39 28.94
N THR A 138 10.45 4.98 27.96
CA THR A 138 10.80 3.98 26.95
C THR A 138 12.10 4.34 26.24
N GLU A 139 12.27 5.60 25.85
CA GLU A 139 13.48 6.08 25.18
C GLU A 139 14.74 5.88 26.03
N LYS A 140 14.69 6.27 27.29
CA LYS A 140 15.87 6.24 28.18
C LYS A 140 16.19 4.84 28.73
N MET A 141 15.18 3.99 28.93
CA MET A 141 15.34 2.63 29.44
C MET A 141 15.24 1.57 28.34
N GLY A 142 14.88 1.97 27.11
CA GLY A 142 14.64 1.06 25.98
C GLY A 142 15.90 0.43 25.39
N VAL A 143 17.10 0.98 25.59
CA VAL A 143 18.35 0.48 25.00
C VAL A 143 19.42 0.29 26.09
N GLY A 144 20.14 -0.83 26.03
CA GLY A 144 21.35 -1.06 26.85
C GLY A 144 21.15 -1.33 28.35
N THR A 145 19.92 -1.35 28.86
CA THR A 145 19.63 -1.57 30.27
C THR A 145 19.69 -3.04 30.65
N ASN A 146 20.64 -3.43 31.47
CA ASN A 146 20.80 -4.79 32.01
C ASN A 146 20.52 -4.79 33.54
N ILE A 147 19.21 -4.71 33.90
CA ILE A 147 18.76 -4.54 35.28
C ILE A 147 17.81 -5.68 35.75
N GLN A 148 17.59 -6.69 34.90
CA GLN A 148 16.58 -7.72 35.11
C GLN A 148 16.86 -8.66 36.27
N THR A 149 18.12 -8.79 36.72
CA THR A 149 18.56 -9.82 37.69
C THR A 149 17.62 -9.96 38.90
N ARG A 150 17.12 -8.84 39.42
CA ARG A 150 16.21 -8.78 40.58
C ARG A 150 14.83 -8.25 40.27
N ALA A 151 14.54 -7.98 38.96
CA ALA A 151 13.29 -7.38 38.61
C ALA A 151 12.12 -8.36 38.76
N VAL A 152 11.21 -8.08 39.67
CA VAL A 152 10.03 -8.91 39.95
C VAL A 152 8.75 -8.36 39.43
N HIS A 153 8.73 -7.06 39.15
CA HIS A 153 7.54 -6.34 38.70
C HIS A 153 7.90 -5.25 37.67
N LEU A 154 7.11 -5.17 36.64
CA LEU A 154 7.13 -4.08 35.67
C LEU A 154 5.74 -3.45 35.63
N MET A 155 5.70 -2.12 35.65
CA MET A 155 4.45 -1.36 35.56
C MET A 155 4.50 -0.40 34.38
N ASP A 156 3.53 -0.50 33.49
CA ASP A 156 3.24 0.50 32.45
C ASP A 156 2.24 1.52 33.02
N LEU A 157 2.71 2.70 33.32
CA LEU A 157 1.87 3.79 33.86
C LEU A 157 1.13 4.54 32.77
N ASP A 158 1.67 4.55 31.54
CA ASP A 158 1.06 5.10 30.35
C ASP A 158 1.19 4.17 29.16
N ALA A 159 0.29 4.32 28.18
CA ALA A 159 0.34 3.59 26.92
C ALA A 159 1.37 4.23 25.97
N PRO A 160 2.32 3.47 25.40
CA PRO A 160 3.18 3.98 24.33
C PRO A 160 2.40 4.13 23.01
N TRP A 161 3.04 4.65 21.97
CA TRP A 161 2.40 4.80 20.65
C TRP A 161 2.46 3.54 19.78
N ARG A 162 3.48 2.71 19.96
CA ARG A 162 3.76 1.57 19.08
C ARG A 162 3.76 0.25 19.83
N PRO A 163 3.25 -0.85 19.24
CA PRO A 163 3.35 -2.20 19.84
C PRO A 163 4.80 -2.60 20.11
N ALA A 164 5.75 -2.21 19.26
CA ALA A 164 7.16 -2.48 19.46
C ALA A 164 7.71 -1.88 20.76
N ASP A 165 7.19 -0.73 21.19
CA ASP A 165 7.60 -0.08 22.44
C ASP A 165 7.10 -0.90 23.65
N VAL A 166 5.89 -1.49 23.57
CA VAL A 166 5.38 -2.42 24.60
C VAL A 166 6.28 -3.64 24.71
N ALA A 167 6.59 -4.28 23.58
CA ALA A 167 7.49 -5.44 23.55
C ALA A 167 8.88 -5.07 24.08
N GLN A 168 9.37 -3.88 23.76
CA GLN A 168 10.67 -3.39 24.25
C GLN A 168 10.66 -3.15 25.75
N ARG A 169 9.60 -2.54 26.32
CA ARG A 169 9.42 -2.37 27.78
C ARG A 169 9.40 -3.74 28.47
N HIS A 170 8.52 -4.63 28.03
CA HIS A 170 8.35 -5.96 28.63
C HIS A 170 9.62 -6.83 28.49
N GLY A 171 10.36 -6.69 27.39
CA GLY A 171 11.65 -7.32 27.19
C GLY A 171 12.74 -6.90 28.20
N ARG A 172 12.52 -5.90 29.06
CA ARG A 172 13.45 -5.52 30.14
C ARG A 172 13.34 -6.43 31.36
N ILE A 173 12.18 -7.00 31.61
CA ILE A 173 11.97 -7.95 32.71
C ILE A 173 11.94 -9.39 32.20
N LEU A 174 11.40 -9.64 31.00
CA LEU A 174 11.37 -10.94 30.30
C LEU A 174 12.71 -11.23 29.63
N ARG A 175 13.79 -11.34 30.41
CA ARG A 175 15.14 -11.53 29.87
C ARG A 175 15.89 -12.59 30.66
N GLN A 176 16.78 -13.31 29.98
CA GLN A 176 17.69 -14.25 30.62
C GLN A 176 18.49 -13.58 31.73
N GLY A 177 18.76 -14.30 32.81
CA GLY A 177 19.47 -13.82 33.99
C GLY A 177 18.58 -13.16 35.04
N ASN A 178 17.25 -13.14 34.87
CA ASN A 178 16.34 -12.83 35.96
C ASN A 178 16.29 -14.00 36.92
N GLN A 179 16.53 -13.73 38.20
CA GLN A 179 16.58 -14.77 39.25
C GLN A 179 15.19 -15.05 39.85
N ASN A 180 14.17 -14.28 39.51
CA ASN A 180 12.81 -14.53 39.96
C ASN A 180 12.15 -15.62 39.13
N PRO A 181 11.57 -16.67 39.73
CA PRO A 181 10.85 -17.71 38.99
C PRO A 181 9.55 -17.19 38.37
N GLU A 182 8.95 -16.17 38.98
CA GLU A 182 7.74 -15.49 38.51
C GLU A 182 7.94 -14.00 38.54
N ILE A 183 7.42 -13.35 37.52
CA ILE A 183 7.39 -11.89 37.38
C ILE A 183 5.98 -11.42 37.11
N ALA A 184 5.68 -10.17 37.46
CA ALA A 184 4.39 -9.55 37.18
C ALA A 184 4.59 -8.37 36.23
N ILE A 185 3.69 -8.23 35.27
CA ILE A 185 3.58 -7.03 34.43
C ILE A 185 2.19 -6.45 34.65
N THR A 186 2.13 -5.19 35.05
CA THR A 186 0.88 -4.48 35.35
C THR A 186 0.73 -3.27 34.45
N GLN A 187 -0.42 -3.14 33.84
CA GLN A 187 -0.83 -1.93 33.11
C GLN A 187 -1.85 -1.18 33.93
N VAL A 188 -1.61 0.10 34.19
CA VAL A 188 -2.56 0.95 34.94
C VAL A 188 -3.38 1.73 33.93
N ILE A 189 -4.67 1.42 33.84
CA ILE A 189 -5.59 1.97 32.82
C ILE A 189 -6.67 2.79 33.54
N THR A 190 -6.91 4.00 33.04
CA THR A 190 -8.06 4.80 33.47
C THR A 190 -9.26 4.41 32.62
N GLU A 191 -10.33 3.90 33.26
CA GLU A 191 -11.55 3.49 32.60
C GLU A 191 -12.23 4.68 31.89
N ASN A 192 -12.92 4.39 30.79
CA ASN A 192 -13.65 5.39 29.97
C ASN A 192 -12.78 6.58 29.56
N SER A 193 -11.49 6.35 29.32
CA SER A 193 -10.54 7.37 28.93
C SER A 193 -9.82 7.01 27.63
N PHE A 194 -9.04 7.97 27.16
CA PHE A 194 -8.16 7.79 26.00
C PHE A 194 -7.14 6.66 26.20
N ASP A 195 -6.82 6.31 27.42
CA ASP A 195 -5.89 5.25 27.79
C ASP A 195 -6.42 3.87 27.42
N ALA A 196 -7.68 3.58 27.75
CA ALA A 196 -8.32 2.32 27.39
C ALA A 196 -8.34 2.13 25.86
N TYR A 197 -8.64 3.20 25.11
CA TYR A 197 -8.58 3.16 23.65
C TYR A 197 -7.16 2.89 23.14
N MET A 198 -6.14 3.55 23.70
CA MET A 198 -4.75 3.35 23.29
C MET A 198 -4.30 1.91 23.48
N TRP A 199 -4.60 1.29 24.63
CA TRP A 199 -4.26 -0.10 24.91
C TRP A 199 -4.97 -1.06 23.95
N GLN A 200 -6.27 -0.89 23.71
CA GLN A 200 -7.02 -1.71 22.74
C GLN A 200 -6.46 -1.56 21.32
N THR A 201 -6.04 -0.36 20.94
CA THR A 201 -5.44 -0.12 19.63
C THR A 201 -4.07 -0.79 19.51
N LEU A 202 -3.25 -0.76 20.57
CA LEU A 202 -1.96 -1.45 20.62
C LEU A 202 -2.13 -2.96 20.52
N GLU A 203 -3.09 -3.54 21.22
CA GLU A 203 -3.41 -4.97 21.15
C GLU A 203 -3.83 -5.40 19.74
N ARG A 204 -4.74 -4.64 19.11
CA ARG A 204 -5.17 -4.92 17.72
C ARG A 204 -4.00 -4.85 16.74
N LYS A 205 -3.15 -3.82 16.85
CA LYS A 205 -1.95 -3.69 16.02
C LYS A 205 -0.94 -4.81 16.26
N ALA A 206 -0.72 -5.20 17.52
CA ALA A 206 0.18 -6.30 17.86
C ALA A 206 -0.31 -7.63 17.30
N ALA A 207 -1.60 -7.95 17.45
CA ALA A 207 -2.21 -9.15 16.90
C ALA A 207 -2.09 -9.21 15.35
N PHE A 208 -2.28 -8.09 14.67
CA PHE A 208 -2.11 -8.01 13.23
C PHE A 208 -0.66 -8.25 12.79
N ILE A 209 0.30 -7.62 13.48
CA ILE A 209 1.73 -7.82 13.20
C ILE A 209 2.09 -9.29 13.42
N ASP A 210 1.63 -9.92 14.51
CA ASP A 210 1.86 -11.33 14.79
C ASP A 210 1.25 -12.25 13.72
N GLN A 211 0.05 -11.95 13.25
CA GLN A 211 -0.60 -12.68 12.17
C GLN A 211 0.22 -12.64 10.87
N ILE A 212 0.75 -11.46 10.50
CA ILE A 212 1.60 -11.31 9.30
C ILE A 212 2.92 -12.04 9.49
N MET A 213 3.59 -11.85 10.63
CA MET A 213 4.92 -12.41 10.88
C MET A 213 4.90 -13.92 11.07
N SER A 214 3.86 -14.48 11.65
CA SER A 214 3.72 -15.92 11.86
C SER A 214 3.18 -16.69 10.65
N GLY A 215 2.63 -15.98 9.63
CA GLY A 215 1.98 -16.58 8.47
C GLY A 215 0.73 -17.41 8.81
N ARG A 216 0.24 -17.38 10.05
CA ARG A 216 -0.93 -18.13 10.49
C ARG A 216 -2.20 -17.34 10.22
N GLY A 217 -3.10 -17.91 9.42
CA GLY A 217 -4.42 -17.31 9.16
C GLY A 217 -4.42 -16.15 8.17
N VAL A 218 -3.39 -16.02 7.33
CA VAL A 218 -3.38 -15.04 6.25
C VAL A 218 -4.35 -15.50 5.16
N ASN A 219 -5.60 -15.06 5.23
CA ASN A 219 -6.48 -15.07 4.07
C ASN A 219 -5.88 -14.12 3.00
N ARG A 220 -6.10 -14.42 1.72
CA ARG A 220 -5.61 -13.64 0.55
C ARG A 220 -5.97 -12.13 0.61
N THR A 221 -6.87 -11.75 1.49
CA THR A 221 -7.26 -10.38 1.81
C THR A 221 -7.15 -10.18 3.31
N THR A 222 -6.01 -9.70 3.77
CA THR A 222 -5.89 -9.09 5.10
C THR A 222 -6.66 -7.78 5.05
N GLY A 223 -7.64 -7.60 5.97
CA GLY A 223 -8.32 -6.31 6.09
C GLY A 223 -7.25 -5.24 6.32
N ASP A 224 -7.27 -4.21 5.47
CA ASP A 224 -6.38 -3.06 5.62
C ASP A 224 -6.65 -2.45 7.00
N ILE A 225 -5.71 -2.69 7.94
CA ILE A 225 -5.59 -1.87 9.14
C ILE A 225 -4.86 -0.60 8.68
N GLY A 226 -5.34 -0.05 7.56
CA GLY A 226 -4.92 1.22 7.06
C GLY A 226 -5.21 2.24 8.12
N ASP A 227 -4.15 2.94 8.50
CA ASP A 227 -4.18 4.09 9.38
C ASP A 227 -5.13 3.94 10.58
N ALA A 228 -4.67 3.25 11.61
CA ALA A 228 -5.25 3.40 12.93
C ALA A 228 -4.88 4.81 13.50
N THR A 229 -4.99 5.81 12.65
CA THR A 229 -5.17 7.18 13.08
C THR A 229 -6.57 7.27 13.63
N LEU A 230 -6.66 7.76 14.86
CA LEU A 230 -7.92 8.09 15.49
C LEU A 230 -8.73 8.93 14.51
N ASN A 231 -9.84 8.43 14.00
CA ASN A 231 -10.68 9.30 13.19
C ASN A 231 -11.38 10.33 14.10
N ALA A 232 -11.80 11.44 13.51
CA ALA A 232 -12.43 12.53 14.27
C ALA A 232 -13.68 12.07 15.05
N ALA A 233 -14.40 11.08 14.56
CA ALA A 233 -15.58 10.52 15.20
C ALA A 233 -15.22 9.69 16.45
N GLU A 234 -14.18 8.86 16.37
CA GLU A 234 -13.66 8.10 17.51
C GLU A 234 -13.11 9.03 18.61
N ALA A 235 -12.35 10.06 18.23
CA ALA A 235 -11.84 11.04 19.19
C ALA A 235 -12.99 11.81 19.87
N LYS A 236 -14.02 12.18 19.13
CA LYS A 236 -15.22 12.83 19.67
C LYS A 236 -16.01 11.90 20.60
N ALA A 237 -16.15 10.63 20.24
CA ALA A 237 -16.81 9.63 21.07
C ALA A 237 -16.08 9.42 22.40
N LEU A 238 -14.75 9.33 22.37
CA LEU A 238 -13.92 9.20 23.57
C LEU A 238 -13.98 10.43 24.46
N SER A 239 -13.93 11.63 23.87
CA SER A 239 -14.00 12.88 24.62
C SER A 239 -15.37 13.13 25.28
N SER A 240 -16.43 12.52 24.76
CA SER A 240 -17.80 12.64 25.32
C SER A 240 -18.05 11.69 26.50
N GLY A 241 -17.18 10.69 26.73
CA GLY A 241 -17.36 9.68 27.77
C GLY A 241 -18.57 8.74 27.54
N ASN A 242 -19.19 8.76 26.36
CA ASN A 242 -20.33 7.93 26.04
C ASN A 242 -19.91 6.71 25.19
N PRO A 243 -19.91 5.49 25.76
CA PRO A 243 -19.47 4.28 25.05
C PRO A 243 -20.30 3.98 23.79
N LEU A 244 -21.57 4.36 23.74
CA LEU A 244 -22.44 4.14 22.58
C LEU A 244 -21.98 4.94 21.35
N LEU A 245 -21.32 6.09 21.54
CA LEU A 245 -20.77 6.85 20.42
C LEU A 245 -19.52 6.18 19.84
N LEU A 246 -18.78 5.42 20.64
CA LEU A 246 -17.67 4.61 20.16
C LEU A 246 -18.19 3.44 19.32
N ASP A 247 -19.22 2.74 19.81
CA ASP A 247 -19.86 1.63 19.07
C ASP A 247 -20.45 2.12 17.75
N LEU A 248 -21.09 3.31 17.76
CA LEU A 248 -21.59 3.95 16.54
C LEU A 248 -20.48 4.23 15.54
N ALA A 249 -19.37 4.84 15.99
CA ALA A 249 -18.23 5.16 15.12
C ALA A 249 -17.61 3.89 14.50
N VAL A 250 -17.47 2.82 15.27
CA VAL A 250 -17.00 1.52 14.77
C VAL A 250 -17.97 0.92 13.74
N ALA A 251 -19.28 0.98 14.00
CA ALA A 251 -20.30 0.49 13.08
C ALA A 251 -20.33 1.30 11.76
N GLU A 252 -20.21 2.62 11.83
CA GLU A 252 -20.13 3.51 10.65
C GLU A 252 -18.88 3.23 9.82
N GLN A 253 -17.74 2.99 10.46
CA GLN A 253 -16.49 2.62 9.77
C GLN A 253 -16.62 1.28 9.03
N GLU A 254 -17.22 0.28 9.68
CA GLU A 254 -17.44 -1.03 9.05
C GLU A 254 -18.45 -0.94 7.90
N LEU A 255 -19.52 -0.18 8.05
CA LEU A 255 -20.47 0.10 6.97
C LEU A 255 -19.78 0.76 5.77
N ALA A 256 -18.95 1.77 6.01
CA ALA A 256 -18.20 2.45 4.96
C ALA A 256 -17.20 1.48 4.27
N ARG A 257 -16.58 0.56 5.02
CA ARG A 257 -15.71 -0.49 4.48
C ARG A 257 -16.48 -1.44 3.57
N LEU A 258 -17.60 -1.97 4.05
CA LEU A 258 -18.45 -2.92 3.31
C LEU A 258 -19.01 -2.26 2.04
N THR A 259 -19.45 -1.02 2.12
CA THR A 259 -19.95 -0.26 0.95
C THR A 259 -18.86 -0.07 -0.11
N ARG A 260 -17.60 0.17 0.29
CA ARG A 260 -16.47 0.24 -0.67
C ARG A 260 -16.19 -1.10 -1.33
N LEU A 261 -16.23 -2.20 -0.57
CA LEU A 261 -16.05 -3.55 -1.10
C LEU A 261 -17.17 -3.94 -2.08
N GLU A 262 -18.43 -3.63 -1.76
CA GLU A 262 -19.56 -3.84 -2.64
C GLU A 262 -19.41 -3.08 -3.97
N ARG A 263 -19.06 -1.80 -3.92
CA ARG A 263 -18.80 -0.99 -5.12
C ARG A 263 -17.65 -1.55 -5.95
N ALA A 264 -16.54 -1.91 -5.32
CA ALA A 264 -15.40 -2.52 -6.01
C ALA A 264 -15.79 -3.84 -6.67
N HIS A 265 -16.53 -4.70 -5.98
CA HIS A 265 -17.04 -5.96 -6.52
C HIS A 265 -17.96 -5.72 -7.72
N THR A 266 -18.94 -4.83 -7.59
CA THR A 266 -19.87 -4.48 -8.69
C THR A 266 -19.13 -3.94 -9.91
N THR A 267 -18.15 -3.05 -9.70
CA THR A 267 -17.31 -2.52 -10.79
C THR A 267 -16.51 -3.62 -11.47
N THR A 268 -15.91 -4.53 -10.69
CA THR A 268 -15.16 -5.68 -11.23
C THR A 268 -16.07 -6.60 -12.04
N GLN A 269 -17.26 -6.91 -11.54
CA GLN A 269 -18.25 -7.73 -12.26
C GLN A 269 -18.66 -7.09 -13.59
N HIS A 270 -18.93 -5.78 -13.57
CA HIS A 270 -19.27 -5.06 -14.80
C HIS A 270 -18.12 -5.07 -15.81
N THR A 271 -16.90 -4.84 -15.36
CA THR A 271 -15.70 -4.89 -16.22
C THR A 271 -15.51 -6.27 -16.83
N LEU A 272 -15.65 -7.33 -16.04
CA LEU A 272 -15.54 -8.72 -16.53
C LEU A 272 -16.63 -9.05 -17.56
N ALA A 273 -17.88 -8.64 -17.29
CA ALA A 273 -18.98 -8.86 -18.22
C ALA A 273 -18.75 -8.13 -19.56
N THR A 274 -18.27 -6.89 -19.51
CA THR A 274 -17.93 -6.11 -20.71
C THR A 274 -16.78 -6.76 -21.48
N THR A 275 -15.72 -7.17 -20.79
CA THR A 275 -14.57 -7.85 -21.39
C THR A 275 -15.00 -9.16 -22.05
N LEU A 276 -15.83 -9.96 -21.38
CA LEU A 276 -16.38 -11.20 -21.96
C LEU A 276 -17.17 -10.93 -23.23
N THR A 277 -18.05 -9.92 -23.23
CA THR A 277 -18.84 -9.55 -24.41
C THR A 277 -17.94 -9.13 -25.58
N HIS A 278 -16.92 -8.31 -25.31
CA HIS A 278 -15.96 -7.89 -26.35
C HIS A 278 -15.14 -9.08 -26.89
N SER A 279 -14.69 -9.97 -26.01
CA SER A 279 -13.95 -11.17 -26.44
C SER A 279 -14.81 -12.10 -27.29
N GLN A 280 -16.08 -12.30 -26.93
CA GLN A 280 -17.02 -13.08 -27.73
C GLN A 280 -17.27 -12.47 -29.10
N GLN A 281 -17.49 -11.15 -29.18
CA GLN A 281 -17.64 -10.45 -30.43
C GLN A 281 -16.37 -10.51 -31.28
N GLY A 282 -15.19 -10.37 -30.65
CA GLY A 282 -13.90 -10.52 -31.29
C GLY A 282 -13.71 -11.92 -31.88
N LEU A 283 -14.07 -12.96 -31.16
CA LEU A 283 -14.00 -14.34 -31.63
C LEU A 283 -14.90 -14.57 -32.84
N GLU A 284 -16.15 -14.12 -32.80
CA GLU A 284 -17.08 -14.26 -33.92
C GLU A 284 -16.61 -13.48 -35.16
N SER A 285 -16.10 -12.27 -34.99
CA SER A 285 -15.54 -11.48 -36.08
C SER A 285 -14.30 -12.17 -36.71
N THR A 286 -13.45 -12.77 -35.88
CA THR A 286 -12.26 -13.51 -36.31
C THR A 286 -12.65 -14.76 -37.07
N LYS A 287 -13.63 -15.54 -36.59
CA LYS A 287 -14.15 -16.71 -37.30
C LYS A 287 -14.70 -16.36 -38.69
N ALA A 288 -15.49 -15.28 -38.75
CA ALA A 288 -16.03 -14.80 -40.02
C ALA A 288 -14.91 -14.32 -40.98
N ARG A 289 -13.82 -13.77 -40.44
CA ARG A 289 -12.65 -13.38 -41.21
C ARG A 289 -11.89 -14.60 -41.73
N ILE A 290 -11.68 -15.60 -40.92
CA ILE A 290 -11.02 -16.87 -41.32
C ILE A 290 -11.76 -17.47 -42.50
N GLU A 291 -13.08 -17.59 -42.44
CA GLU A 291 -13.87 -18.15 -43.54
C GLU A 291 -13.70 -17.35 -44.82
N ARG A 292 -13.72 -16.01 -44.77
CA ARG A 292 -13.46 -15.15 -45.94
C ARG A 292 -12.05 -15.36 -46.50
N LEU A 293 -11.01 -15.37 -45.61
CA LEU A 293 -9.64 -15.57 -46.04
C LEU A 293 -9.41 -16.97 -46.62
N HIS A 294 -10.07 -17.97 -46.11
CA HIS A 294 -10.02 -19.36 -46.68
C HIS A 294 -10.56 -19.37 -48.12
N GLN A 295 -11.72 -18.72 -48.35
CA GLN A 295 -12.29 -18.64 -49.71
C GLN A 295 -11.42 -17.80 -50.65
N MET A 296 -10.77 -16.77 -50.12
CA MET A 296 -9.82 -15.96 -50.86
C MET A 296 -8.55 -16.74 -51.22
N ALA A 297 -7.96 -17.43 -50.26
CA ALA A 297 -6.78 -18.23 -50.47
C ALA A 297 -7.00 -19.32 -51.53
N ALA A 298 -8.16 -20.01 -51.51
CA ALA A 298 -8.53 -21.05 -52.49
C ALA A 298 -8.57 -20.57 -53.93
N ARG A 299 -8.83 -19.28 -54.18
CA ARG A 299 -8.88 -18.67 -55.53
C ARG A 299 -7.66 -17.84 -55.89
N THR A 300 -6.67 -17.75 -55.00
CA THR A 300 -5.43 -17.00 -55.27
C THR A 300 -4.60 -17.68 -56.32
N VAL A 301 -4.29 -16.94 -57.40
CA VAL A 301 -3.43 -17.42 -58.49
C VAL A 301 -2.08 -16.73 -58.38
N PRO A 302 -0.95 -17.46 -58.54
CA PRO A 302 0.38 -16.84 -58.50
C PRO A 302 0.52 -15.71 -59.54
N THR A 303 1.18 -14.63 -59.14
CA THR A 303 1.38 -13.42 -59.99
C THR A 303 2.85 -13.15 -60.31
N HIS A 304 3.78 -13.98 -59.77
CA HIS A 304 5.22 -13.77 -59.95
C HIS A 304 5.75 -14.21 -61.33
N GLY A 305 6.87 -13.64 -61.76
CA GLY A 305 7.52 -13.96 -63.02
C GLY A 305 6.66 -13.67 -64.24
N THR A 306 6.53 -14.65 -65.15
CA THR A 306 5.71 -14.59 -66.37
C THR A 306 4.21 -14.76 -66.12
N LEU A 307 3.80 -15.06 -64.89
CA LEU A 307 2.40 -15.25 -64.50
C LEU A 307 1.68 -13.93 -64.15
N PHE A 308 2.38 -12.80 -64.20
CA PHE A 308 1.77 -11.51 -63.97
C PHE A 308 0.67 -11.21 -65.00
N ALA A 309 -0.53 -10.97 -64.50
CA ALA A 309 -1.67 -10.58 -65.34
C ALA A 309 -2.60 -9.64 -64.52
N LEU A 310 -2.64 -8.39 -64.85
CA LEU A 310 -3.54 -7.40 -64.29
C LEU A 310 -4.66 -7.13 -65.29
N THR A 311 -5.90 -7.44 -64.94
CA THR A 311 -7.07 -7.09 -65.75
C THR A 311 -7.65 -5.77 -65.27
N LEU A 312 -7.69 -4.75 -66.09
CA LEU A 312 -8.18 -3.40 -65.72
C LEU A 312 -9.70 -3.37 -65.56
N ALA A 313 -10.20 -2.76 -64.51
CA ALA A 313 -11.65 -2.61 -64.27
C ALA A 313 -12.31 -1.71 -65.31
N SER A 314 -11.60 -0.70 -65.80
CA SER A 314 -12.14 0.30 -66.74
C SER A 314 -12.36 -0.19 -68.16
N SER A 315 -11.57 -1.18 -68.61
CA SER A 315 -11.57 -1.64 -70.03
C SER A 315 -11.69 -3.14 -70.18
N GLY A 316 -11.59 -3.93 -69.11
CA GLY A 316 -11.53 -5.39 -69.19
C GLY A 316 -10.23 -5.93 -69.85
N ARG A 317 -9.29 -5.05 -70.23
CA ARG A 317 -8.03 -5.45 -70.86
C ARG A 317 -7.08 -6.07 -69.84
N THR A 318 -6.48 -7.20 -70.18
CA THR A 318 -5.43 -7.84 -69.37
C THR A 318 -4.06 -7.36 -69.83
N ILE A 319 -3.23 -6.90 -68.92
CA ILE A 319 -1.87 -6.44 -69.13
C ILE A 319 -0.93 -7.44 -68.43
N THR A 320 0.06 -7.93 -69.18
CA THR A 320 1.05 -8.88 -68.67
C THR A 320 2.43 -8.26 -68.47
N ASP A 321 2.63 -7.05 -68.96
CA ASP A 321 3.84 -6.25 -68.73
C ASP A 321 3.66 -5.31 -67.53
N ARG A 322 4.59 -5.37 -66.57
CA ARG A 322 4.54 -4.62 -65.30
C ARG A 322 4.73 -3.13 -65.51
N ALA A 323 5.56 -2.74 -66.51
CA ALA A 323 5.81 -1.31 -66.78
C ALA A 323 4.57 -0.67 -67.46
N GLU A 324 3.92 -1.43 -68.36
CA GLU A 324 2.65 -1.03 -68.95
C GLU A 324 1.53 -0.90 -67.90
N ALA A 325 1.45 -1.88 -66.96
CA ALA A 325 0.50 -1.88 -65.89
C ALA A 325 0.72 -0.66 -64.94
N ALA A 326 1.97 -0.36 -64.57
CA ALA A 326 2.30 0.79 -63.76
C ALA A 326 1.89 2.11 -64.43
N ALA A 327 2.14 2.26 -65.74
CA ALA A 327 1.77 3.43 -66.53
C ALA A 327 0.25 3.58 -66.66
N HIS A 328 -0.52 2.51 -66.69
CA HIS A 328 -1.99 2.55 -66.68
C HIS A 328 -2.56 2.92 -65.36
N LEU A 329 -2.04 2.36 -64.27
CA LEU A 329 -2.45 2.71 -62.90
C LEU A 329 -2.08 4.13 -62.52
N ASP A 330 -0.93 4.64 -63.00
CA ASP A 330 -0.51 6.03 -62.78
C ASP A 330 -1.50 7.01 -63.39
N ARG A 331 -1.98 6.76 -64.59
CA ARG A 331 -3.02 7.59 -65.24
C ARG A 331 -4.38 7.49 -64.51
N ALA A 332 -4.73 6.32 -64.03
CA ALA A 332 -5.98 6.15 -63.27
C ALA A 332 -5.95 6.85 -61.90
N LEU A 333 -4.77 6.97 -61.27
CA LEU A 333 -4.60 7.67 -59.99
C LEU A 333 -4.90 9.16 -60.03
N ALA A 334 -4.74 9.80 -61.18
CA ALA A 334 -5.00 11.23 -61.35
C ALA A 334 -6.45 11.61 -60.97
N GLY A 335 -7.40 10.68 -61.12
CA GLY A 335 -8.82 10.85 -60.81
C GLY A 335 -9.27 10.31 -59.44
N LEU A 336 -8.38 9.64 -58.65
CA LEU A 336 -8.76 9.03 -57.36
C LEU A 336 -9.14 10.07 -56.32
N ARG A 337 -10.19 9.75 -55.56
CA ARG A 337 -10.68 10.49 -54.39
C ARG A 337 -10.59 9.61 -53.14
N GLU A 338 -11.08 10.10 -52.04
CA GLU A 338 -11.12 9.36 -50.76
C GLU A 338 -11.98 8.09 -50.84
N ALA A 339 -13.03 8.08 -51.67
CA ALA A 339 -13.84 6.89 -51.89
C ALA A 339 -13.05 5.84 -52.68
N PRO A 340 -13.03 4.54 -52.25
CA PRO A 340 -12.37 3.47 -52.99
C PRO A 340 -12.96 3.27 -54.39
N VAL A 341 -12.10 3.19 -55.40
CA VAL A 341 -12.47 2.94 -56.81
C VAL A 341 -11.88 1.59 -57.23
N ALA A 342 -12.66 0.81 -57.98
CA ALA A 342 -12.17 -0.45 -58.55
C ALA A 342 -11.07 -0.16 -59.62
N ILE A 343 -9.93 -0.83 -59.42
CA ILE A 343 -8.74 -0.69 -60.25
C ILE A 343 -8.66 -1.83 -61.28
N GLY A 344 -8.89 -3.03 -60.84
CA GLY A 344 -8.77 -4.22 -61.67
C GLY A 344 -8.77 -5.52 -60.88
N THR A 345 -8.31 -6.59 -61.51
CA THR A 345 -8.18 -7.91 -60.90
C THR A 345 -6.74 -8.40 -61.07
N LEU A 346 -6.11 -8.82 -60.00
CA LEU A 346 -4.77 -9.36 -59.96
C LEU A 346 -4.79 -10.67 -59.12
N GLY A 347 -4.23 -11.76 -59.65
CA GLY A 347 -4.15 -13.06 -58.97
C GLY A 347 -5.52 -13.58 -58.50
N GLY A 348 -6.59 -13.34 -59.23
CA GLY A 348 -7.96 -13.77 -58.88
C GLY A 348 -8.71 -12.84 -57.91
N HIS A 349 -8.11 -11.71 -57.49
CA HIS A 349 -8.69 -10.79 -56.51
C HIS A 349 -8.94 -9.40 -57.10
N HIS A 350 -10.10 -8.82 -56.76
CA HIS A 350 -10.42 -7.45 -57.10
C HIS A 350 -9.64 -6.46 -56.25
N LEU A 351 -8.96 -5.53 -56.90
CA LEU A 351 -8.21 -4.45 -56.29
C LEU A 351 -9.01 -3.18 -56.34
N THR A 352 -8.97 -2.46 -55.20
CA THR A 352 -9.50 -1.09 -55.09
C THR A 352 -8.39 -0.16 -54.67
N ALA A 353 -8.50 1.12 -55.03
CA ALA A 353 -7.61 2.15 -54.52
C ALA A 353 -8.38 3.40 -54.13
N SER A 354 -7.92 4.05 -53.09
CA SER A 354 -8.37 5.38 -52.65
C SER A 354 -7.15 6.28 -52.40
N ALA A 355 -7.32 7.58 -52.49
CA ALA A 355 -6.21 8.49 -52.27
C ALA A 355 -6.62 9.70 -51.45
N GLN A 356 -5.79 10.03 -50.47
CA GLN A 356 -5.93 11.19 -49.59
C GLN A 356 -4.71 12.11 -49.73
N THR A 357 -4.94 13.43 -49.70
CA THR A 357 -3.83 14.37 -49.58
C THR A 357 -3.57 14.69 -48.11
N ARG A 358 -2.33 14.50 -47.69
CA ARG A 358 -1.86 14.85 -46.35
C ARG A 358 -0.72 15.85 -46.47
N TRP A 359 -0.56 16.68 -45.47
CA TRP A 359 0.48 17.70 -45.41
C TRP A 359 1.53 17.28 -44.40
N ASP A 360 2.81 17.38 -44.76
CA ASP A 360 3.89 17.12 -43.81
C ASP A 360 4.08 18.33 -42.85
N THR A 361 4.98 18.14 -41.86
CA THR A 361 5.31 19.17 -40.88
C THR A 361 5.89 20.45 -41.45
N HIS A 362 6.31 20.44 -42.74
CA HIS A 362 6.86 21.58 -43.47
C HIS A 362 5.85 22.19 -44.46
N GLY A 363 4.60 21.75 -44.41
CA GLY A 363 3.53 22.26 -45.28
C GLY A 363 3.59 21.75 -46.73
N SER A 364 4.34 20.68 -47.00
CA SER A 364 4.39 20.08 -48.34
C SER A 364 3.27 19.05 -48.51
N PRO A 365 2.53 19.08 -49.64
CA PRO A 365 1.43 18.12 -49.85
C PRO A 365 1.98 16.78 -50.34
N TRP A 366 1.50 15.72 -49.67
CA TRP A 366 1.75 14.33 -50.03
C TRP A 366 0.45 13.63 -50.38
N ARG A 367 0.46 12.85 -51.46
CA ARG A 367 -0.67 12.00 -51.80
C ARG A 367 -0.42 10.61 -51.32
N HIS A 368 -1.23 10.16 -50.38
CA HIS A 368 -1.25 8.82 -49.83
C HIS A 368 -2.29 8.00 -50.57
N THR A 369 -1.87 6.92 -51.19
CA THR A 369 -2.76 5.98 -51.88
C THR A 369 -2.82 4.68 -51.11
N THR A 370 -4.02 4.25 -50.76
CA THR A 370 -4.29 2.97 -50.15
C THR A 370 -4.82 2.01 -51.20
N TRP A 371 -4.14 0.92 -51.39
CA TRP A 371 -4.49 -0.17 -52.27
C TRP A 371 -5.03 -1.31 -51.44
N SER A 372 -6.23 -1.81 -51.71
CA SER A 372 -6.90 -2.82 -50.90
C SER A 372 -7.43 -3.95 -51.73
N ILE A 373 -7.52 -5.15 -51.20
CA ILE A 373 -8.22 -6.27 -51.79
C ILE A 373 -9.67 -6.25 -51.33
N THR A 374 -10.59 -6.37 -52.24
CA THR A 374 -12.02 -6.39 -51.93
C THR A 374 -12.37 -7.66 -51.17
N GLY A 375 -12.96 -7.50 -49.96
CA GLY A 375 -13.42 -8.60 -49.12
C GLY A 375 -12.71 -8.69 -47.76
N ASP A 376 -11.54 -8.06 -47.58
CA ASP A 376 -10.89 -7.92 -46.32
C ASP A 376 -10.18 -6.56 -46.20
N THR A 377 -10.59 -5.76 -45.21
CA THR A 377 -10.07 -4.39 -45.00
C THR A 377 -8.64 -4.35 -44.51
N ASP A 378 -8.16 -5.46 -43.88
CA ASP A 378 -6.80 -5.55 -43.37
C ASP A 378 -5.79 -5.93 -44.46
N LEU A 379 -6.27 -6.44 -45.60
CA LEU A 379 -5.45 -6.72 -46.79
C LEU A 379 -5.28 -5.45 -47.62
N HIS A 380 -4.38 -4.60 -47.19
CA HIS A 380 -4.07 -3.35 -47.91
C HIS A 380 -2.56 -3.04 -47.88
N THR A 381 -2.14 -2.20 -48.82
CA THR A 381 -0.81 -1.59 -48.79
C THR A 381 -0.95 -0.10 -49.14
N THR A 382 -0.03 0.70 -48.67
CA THR A 382 -0.02 2.14 -48.90
C THR A 382 1.20 2.58 -49.68
N THR A 383 1.01 3.53 -50.58
CA THR A 383 2.10 4.25 -51.24
C THR A 383 1.91 5.74 -51.00
N ALA A 384 2.99 6.47 -50.89
CA ALA A 384 2.96 7.90 -50.72
C ALA A 384 3.94 8.57 -51.70
N TRP A 385 3.54 9.68 -52.28
CA TRP A 385 4.39 10.48 -53.15
C TRP A 385 4.14 11.98 -52.92
N ARG A 386 5.19 12.78 -53.14
CA ARG A 386 5.11 14.23 -52.98
C ARG A 386 4.50 14.86 -54.21
N ILE A 387 3.47 15.67 -54.05
CA ILE A 387 2.83 16.36 -55.15
C ILE A 387 3.81 17.41 -55.72
N GLY A 388 4.04 17.38 -57.05
CA GLY A 388 4.98 18.27 -57.71
C GLY A 388 6.43 17.74 -57.75
N SER A 389 6.70 16.51 -57.34
CA SER A 389 8.01 15.86 -57.60
C SER A 389 8.05 15.26 -59.00
N ASP A 390 9.25 15.12 -59.59
CA ASP A 390 9.46 14.56 -60.94
C ASP A 390 9.23 13.04 -61.04
N GLY A 391 8.89 12.39 -59.91
CA GLY A 391 8.60 10.95 -59.86
C GLY A 391 7.17 10.61 -60.30
N ARG A 392 6.98 9.37 -60.79
CA ARG A 392 5.65 8.81 -61.06
C ARG A 392 5.05 8.28 -59.73
N PRO A 393 3.75 8.59 -59.47
CA PRO A 393 3.07 8.06 -58.26
C PRO A 393 2.91 6.55 -58.24
N VAL A 394 2.92 5.89 -59.40
CA VAL A 394 2.93 4.42 -59.51
C VAL A 394 4.16 4.02 -60.32
N ASP A 395 5.00 3.23 -59.67
CA ASP A 395 6.22 2.64 -60.24
C ASP A 395 6.18 1.10 -60.21
N LEU A 396 7.27 0.48 -60.63
CA LEU A 396 7.43 -0.98 -60.51
C LEU A 396 7.42 -1.46 -59.08
N GLY A 397 7.87 -0.63 -58.12
CA GLY A 397 7.82 -0.94 -56.69
C GLY A 397 6.36 -1.02 -56.18
N THR A 398 5.46 -0.21 -56.74
CA THR A 398 4.02 -0.28 -56.41
C THR A 398 3.43 -1.58 -56.94
N ILE A 399 3.77 -1.99 -58.16
CA ILE A 399 3.32 -3.28 -58.74
C ILE A 399 3.82 -4.43 -57.88
N ALA A 400 5.10 -4.44 -57.48
CA ALA A 400 5.65 -5.49 -56.61
C ALA A 400 4.94 -5.58 -55.26
N ARG A 401 4.52 -4.43 -54.65
CA ARG A 401 3.70 -4.41 -53.44
C ARG A 401 2.32 -5.01 -53.62
N LEU A 402 1.67 -4.76 -54.76
CA LEU A 402 0.38 -5.37 -55.10
C LEU A 402 0.47 -6.86 -55.30
N GLU A 403 1.53 -7.34 -55.97
CA GLU A 403 1.82 -8.78 -56.09
C GLU A 403 2.06 -9.42 -54.72
N HIS A 404 2.85 -8.74 -53.83
CA HIS A 404 3.11 -9.21 -52.52
C HIS A 404 1.86 -9.25 -51.62
N LEU A 405 0.97 -8.26 -51.77
CA LEU A 405 -0.31 -8.21 -51.05
C LEU A 405 -1.20 -9.40 -51.42
N VAL A 406 -1.28 -9.75 -52.70
CA VAL A 406 -2.04 -10.92 -53.19
C VAL A 406 -1.38 -12.22 -52.71
N ALA A 407 -0.06 -12.32 -52.86
CA ALA A 407 0.69 -13.52 -52.40
C ALA A 407 0.65 -13.72 -50.87
N GLY A 408 0.37 -12.67 -50.14
CA GLY A 408 0.24 -12.73 -48.67
C GLY A 408 -1.10 -13.27 -48.13
N ILE A 409 -2.10 -13.50 -49.00
CA ILE A 409 -3.43 -13.95 -48.56
C ILE A 409 -3.39 -15.32 -47.87
N PRO A 410 -2.68 -16.36 -48.39
CA PRO A 410 -2.59 -17.63 -47.69
C PRO A 410 -1.94 -17.50 -46.31
N THR A 411 -0.89 -16.68 -46.17
CA THR A 411 -0.21 -16.43 -44.88
C THR A 411 -1.14 -15.68 -43.94
N ALA A 412 -1.94 -14.71 -44.42
CA ALA A 412 -2.92 -14.02 -43.62
C ALA A 412 -4.02 -14.96 -43.09
N PHE A 413 -4.40 -15.97 -43.84
CA PHE A 413 -5.31 -17.05 -43.42
C PHE A 413 -4.68 -17.87 -42.28
N GLU A 414 -3.43 -18.32 -42.42
CA GLU A 414 -2.72 -19.08 -41.39
C GLU A 414 -2.62 -18.26 -40.08
N HIS A 415 -2.21 -17.01 -40.16
CA HIS A 415 -2.11 -16.13 -38.99
C HIS A 415 -3.48 -15.91 -38.31
N ALA A 416 -4.54 -15.72 -39.07
CA ALA A 416 -5.88 -15.54 -38.50
C ALA A 416 -6.36 -16.82 -37.79
N THR A 417 -6.03 -17.98 -38.30
CA THR A 417 -6.36 -19.28 -37.70
C THR A 417 -5.64 -19.46 -36.36
N THR A 418 -4.33 -19.22 -36.32
CA THR A 418 -3.52 -19.29 -35.09
C THR A 418 -4.04 -18.32 -34.02
N HIS A 419 -4.36 -17.07 -34.40
CA HIS A 419 -4.90 -16.09 -33.48
C HIS A 419 -6.27 -16.50 -32.93
N SER A 420 -7.12 -17.17 -33.72
CA SER A 420 -8.39 -17.69 -33.24
C SER A 420 -8.23 -18.79 -32.19
N GLU A 421 -7.22 -19.61 -32.31
CA GLU A 421 -6.89 -20.66 -31.34
C GLU A 421 -6.41 -20.04 -30.01
N GLU A 422 -5.58 -19.00 -30.07
CA GLU A 422 -5.13 -18.25 -28.89
C GLU A 422 -6.28 -17.56 -28.15
N LEU A 423 -7.29 -17.08 -28.83
CA LEU A 423 -8.48 -16.43 -28.22
C LEU A 423 -9.45 -17.44 -27.56
N GLN A 424 -9.31 -18.75 -27.84
CA GLN A 424 -10.16 -19.79 -27.24
C GLN A 424 -9.59 -20.34 -25.93
N HIS A 425 -8.34 -20.08 -25.64
CA HIS A 425 -7.63 -20.44 -24.41
C HIS A 425 -7.52 -19.26 -23.43
#